data_8f0692f72345889ac7fbaf74686774b3
#
_entry.id   8f0692f72345889ac7fbaf74686774b3
#
_cell.length_a   1.000
_cell.length_b   1.000
_cell.length_c   1.000
_cell.angle_alpha   90.00
_cell.angle_beta   90.00
_cell.angle_gamma   90.00
#
_symmetry.space_group_name_H-M   'P 1'
#
loop_
_entity.id
_entity.type
_entity.pdbx_description
1 polymer ?
#
loop_
_entity_poly.entity_id
_entity_poly.type
_entity_poly.pdbx_seq_one_letter_code
_entity_poly.pdbx_strand_id
1 'polypeptide(L)'
;MKLSIVHQESYSRLELILRTLFGAFYIILPHLLISLWGSILSFIAFWVVLFTGRYPESMFEYQVQLLRWQIRVNARMSNLADDYPSFGLTAKDDHVSLEVPYPESISRGLLLLRVFFGVVYVIVPHFFILFFRVIWGSILTFLAWFMVLFTKRFPASWHEFLVGTIRWNTRVTLYMSFMTDDYPPFSSK
;
A
#
# COMPACT_ATOMS: atom_id res chain seq x y z
N MET A 1 -9.38 -5.01 -7.60
CA MET A 1 -8.74 -4.85 -6.27
C MET A 1 -9.72 -4.22 -5.29
N LYS A 2 -9.82 -4.76 -4.08
CA LYS A 2 -10.55 -4.15 -2.95
C LYS A 2 -9.58 -3.90 -1.83
N LEU A 3 -9.53 -2.69 -1.28
CA LEU A 3 -8.72 -2.30 -0.14
C LEU A 3 -9.60 -1.60 0.89
N SER A 4 -9.54 -2.06 2.13
CA SER A 4 -10.26 -1.47 3.26
C SER A 4 -9.32 -1.28 4.45
N ILE A 5 -9.42 -0.14 5.10
CA ILE A 5 -8.85 0.13 6.42
C ILE A 5 -10.01 0.62 7.28
N VAL A 6 -10.30 -0.12 8.35
CA VAL A 6 -11.46 0.14 9.21
C VAL A 6 -11.23 1.38 10.05
N HIS A 7 -12.19 2.32 10.02
CA HIS A 7 -12.17 3.47 10.92
C HIS A 7 -12.60 3.04 12.32
N GLN A 8 -11.78 3.33 13.34
CA GLN A 8 -12.05 2.97 14.73
C GLN A 8 -12.84 4.09 15.44
N GLU A 9 -13.72 3.72 16.35
CA GLU A 9 -14.48 4.68 17.16
C GLU A 9 -13.63 5.40 18.19
N SER A 10 -12.59 4.70 18.68
CA SER A 10 -11.66 5.23 19.68
C SER A 10 -10.25 4.72 19.41
N TYR A 11 -9.27 5.60 19.56
CA TYR A 11 -7.85 5.34 19.35
C TYR A 11 -7.07 5.42 20.66
N SER A 12 -6.00 4.60 20.78
CA SER A 12 -5.14 4.53 21.95
C SER A 12 -4.11 5.67 21.95
N ARG A 13 -4.10 6.48 23.02
CA ARG A 13 -3.08 7.52 23.22
C ARG A 13 -1.69 6.93 23.48
N LEU A 14 -1.66 5.81 24.22
CA LEU A 14 -0.39 5.15 24.54
C LEU A 14 0.29 4.64 23.27
N GLU A 15 -0.46 3.96 22.40
CA GLU A 15 0.08 3.48 21.13
C GLU A 15 0.48 4.61 20.18
N LEU A 16 -0.28 5.69 20.14
CA LEU A 16 0.08 6.89 19.39
C LEU A 16 1.48 7.40 19.79
N ILE A 17 1.74 7.52 21.10
CA ILE A 17 3.02 7.99 21.63
C ILE A 17 4.13 6.96 21.35
N LEU A 18 3.89 5.67 21.61
CA LEU A 18 4.87 4.62 21.37
C LEU A 18 5.26 4.52 19.89
N ARG A 19 4.29 4.61 18.97
CA ARG A 19 4.56 4.63 17.53
C ARG A 19 5.38 5.86 17.11
N THR A 20 5.07 7.02 17.68
CA THR A 20 5.81 8.25 17.38
C THR A 20 7.27 8.17 17.83
N LEU A 21 7.54 7.59 18.99
CA LEU A 21 8.89 7.52 19.55
C LEU A 21 9.71 6.35 19.01
N PHE A 22 9.10 5.19 18.82
CA PHE A 22 9.81 3.94 18.55
C PHE A 22 9.39 3.23 17.25
N GLY A 23 8.33 3.70 16.57
CA GLY A 23 7.78 3.03 15.38
C GLY A 23 8.80 2.78 14.27
N ALA A 24 9.75 3.68 14.08
CA ALA A 24 10.82 3.51 13.11
C ALA A 24 11.65 2.23 13.35
N PHE A 25 11.92 1.88 14.59
CA PHE A 25 12.74 0.73 14.94
C PHE A 25 11.98 -0.60 14.84
N TYR A 26 10.83 -0.69 15.48
CA TYR A 26 10.13 -1.98 15.61
C TYR A 26 9.13 -2.27 14.48
N ILE A 27 8.74 -1.26 13.68
CA ILE A 27 7.84 -1.43 12.54
C ILE A 27 8.63 -1.41 11.22
N ILE A 28 9.43 -0.34 10.97
CA ILE A 28 10.03 -0.11 9.65
C ILE A 28 11.19 -1.07 9.38
N LEU A 29 12.07 -1.31 10.35
CA LEU A 29 13.27 -2.11 10.14
C LEU A 29 12.99 -3.55 9.66
N PRO A 30 12.08 -4.33 10.27
CA PRO A 30 11.71 -5.65 9.74
C PRO A 30 11.13 -5.60 8.34
N HIS A 31 10.41 -4.52 8.00
CA HIS A 31 9.78 -4.34 6.69
C HIS A 31 10.82 -4.20 5.57
N LEU A 32 11.93 -3.51 5.80
CA LEU A 32 12.98 -3.32 4.79
C LEU A 32 13.55 -4.64 4.28
N LEU A 33 13.81 -5.60 5.17
CA LEU A 33 14.38 -6.90 4.82
C LEU A 33 13.45 -7.72 3.92
N ILE A 34 12.16 -7.72 4.22
CA ILE A 34 11.15 -8.47 3.45
C ILE A 34 10.90 -7.81 2.09
N SER A 35 10.94 -6.48 2.03
CA SER A 35 10.76 -5.74 0.77
C SER A 35 11.90 -6.01 -0.22
N LEU A 36 13.13 -6.22 0.26
CA LEU A 36 14.26 -6.56 -0.60
C LEU A 36 14.03 -7.88 -1.35
N TRP A 37 13.55 -8.91 -0.65
CA TRP A 37 13.22 -10.19 -1.27
C TRP A 37 12.08 -10.05 -2.29
N GLY A 38 11.07 -9.26 -1.98
CA GLY A 38 9.98 -8.93 -2.91
C GLY A 38 10.47 -8.31 -4.21
N SER A 39 11.49 -7.44 -4.16
CA SER A 39 12.07 -6.82 -5.35
C SER A 39 12.78 -7.85 -6.26
N ILE A 40 13.49 -8.80 -5.65
CA ILE A 40 14.13 -9.91 -6.41
C ILE A 40 13.06 -10.77 -7.11
N LEU A 41 12.00 -11.13 -6.40
CA LEU A 41 10.91 -11.91 -6.97
C LEU A 41 10.17 -11.16 -8.10
N SER A 42 9.99 -9.84 -7.97
CA SER A 42 9.41 -9.00 -9.03
C SER A 42 10.28 -9.02 -10.29
N PHE A 43 11.59 -8.94 -10.14
CA PHE A 43 12.53 -9.03 -11.25
C PHE A 43 12.45 -10.39 -11.96
N ILE A 44 12.39 -11.48 -11.22
CA ILE A 44 12.22 -12.82 -11.79
C ILE A 44 10.86 -12.94 -12.50
N ALA A 45 9.79 -12.49 -11.85
CA ALA A 45 8.43 -12.51 -12.41
C ALA A 45 8.34 -11.74 -13.74
N PHE A 46 9.04 -10.60 -13.86
CA PHE A 46 9.12 -9.86 -15.13
C PHE A 46 9.56 -10.76 -16.28
N TRP A 47 10.66 -11.50 -16.13
CA TRP A 47 11.15 -12.40 -17.17
C TRP A 47 10.18 -13.54 -17.46
N VAL A 48 9.60 -14.15 -16.42
CA VAL A 48 8.64 -15.22 -16.61
C VAL A 48 7.40 -14.71 -17.37
N VAL A 49 6.84 -13.57 -17.00
CA VAL A 49 5.70 -12.96 -17.71
C VAL A 49 6.07 -12.61 -19.15
N LEU A 50 7.26 -12.07 -19.40
CA LEU A 50 7.73 -11.72 -20.74
C LEU A 50 7.75 -12.95 -21.68
N PHE A 51 8.19 -14.11 -21.19
CA PHE A 51 8.27 -15.31 -22.01
C PHE A 51 6.97 -16.11 -22.05
N THR A 52 6.23 -16.19 -20.95
CA THR A 52 5.04 -17.05 -20.82
C THR A 52 3.71 -16.33 -20.97
N GLY A 53 3.67 -15.02 -20.72
CA GLY A 53 2.43 -14.26 -20.64
C GLY A 53 1.62 -14.53 -19.38
N ARG A 54 2.20 -15.22 -18.38
CA ARG A 54 1.52 -15.57 -17.12
C ARG A 54 2.41 -15.19 -15.93
N TYR A 55 1.80 -14.61 -14.92
CA TYR A 55 2.48 -14.36 -13.65
C TYR A 55 2.52 -15.67 -12.85
N PRO A 56 3.68 -16.13 -12.32
CA PRO A 56 3.71 -17.32 -11.47
C PRO A 56 2.86 -17.14 -10.22
N GLU A 57 1.94 -18.06 -9.95
CA GLU A 57 0.95 -17.93 -8.87
C GLU A 57 1.61 -17.76 -7.50
N SER A 58 2.64 -18.54 -7.19
CA SER A 58 3.37 -18.44 -5.93
C SER A 58 4.07 -17.08 -5.74
N MET A 59 4.63 -16.50 -6.82
CA MET A 59 5.24 -15.18 -6.77
C MET A 59 4.19 -14.08 -6.67
N PHE A 60 3.05 -14.25 -7.35
CA PHE A 60 1.92 -13.33 -7.26
C PHE A 60 1.38 -13.27 -5.83
N GLU A 61 1.11 -14.44 -5.23
CA GLU A 61 0.62 -14.52 -3.85
C GLU A 61 1.60 -13.88 -2.87
N TYR A 62 2.92 -14.14 -3.04
CA TYR A 62 3.93 -13.48 -2.22
C TYR A 62 3.87 -11.95 -2.34
N GLN A 63 3.75 -11.41 -3.56
CA GLN A 63 3.66 -9.96 -3.78
C GLN A 63 2.38 -9.37 -3.18
N VAL A 64 1.26 -10.07 -3.26
CA VAL A 64 0.00 -9.65 -2.61
C VAL A 64 0.17 -9.63 -1.09
N GLN A 65 0.80 -10.65 -0.52
CA GLN A 65 1.08 -10.71 0.93
C GLN A 65 2.03 -9.59 1.36
N LEU A 66 3.04 -9.29 0.56
CA LEU A 66 3.96 -8.17 0.81
C LEU A 66 3.21 -6.82 0.77
N LEU A 67 2.35 -6.61 -0.22
CA LEU A 67 1.50 -5.42 -0.28
C LEU A 67 0.55 -5.31 0.92
N ARG A 68 -0.08 -6.42 1.35
CA ARG A 68 -0.89 -6.47 2.58
C ARG A 68 -0.08 -6.02 3.79
N TRP A 69 1.15 -6.51 3.93
CA TRP A 69 2.01 -6.06 5.01
C TRP A 69 2.37 -4.58 4.89
N GLN A 70 2.76 -4.10 3.71
CA GLN A 70 3.10 -2.68 3.49
C GLN A 70 1.93 -1.76 3.88
N ILE A 71 0.69 -2.16 3.54
CA ILE A 71 -0.51 -1.39 3.90
C ILE A 71 -0.75 -1.42 5.40
N ARG A 72 -0.55 -2.57 6.07
CA ARG A 72 -0.65 -2.68 7.54
C ARG A 72 0.34 -1.75 8.25
N VAL A 73 1.60 -1.76 7.81
CA VAL A 73 2.64 -0.86 8.33
C VAL A 73 2.26 0.61 8.10
N ASN A 74 1.84 0.94 6.88
CA ASN A 74 1.45 2.31 6.53
C ASN A 74 0.24 2.78 7.36
N ALA A 75 -0.77 1.93 7.55
CA ALA A 75 -1.95 2.25 8.35
C ALA A 75 -1.57 2.61 9.80
N ARG A 76 -0.64 1.85 10.42
CA ARG A 76 -0.17 2.15 11.78
C ARG A 76 0.69 3.42 11.81
N MET A 77 1.63 3.57 10.89
CA MET A 77 2.48 4.77 10.84
C MET A 77 1.70 6.06 10.57
N SER A 78 0.56 5.95 9.86
CA SER A 78 -0.34 7.07 9.60
C SER A 78 -1.44 7.23 10.67
N ASN A 79 -1.39 6.47 11.77
CA ASN A 79 -2.38 6.44 12.85
C ASN A 79 -3.82 6.13 12.36
N LEU A 80 -3.96 5.39 11.26
CA LEU A 80 -5.25 4.95 10.72
C LEU A 80 -5.79 3.70 11.43
N ALA A 81 -4.94 2.95 12.10
CA ALA A 81 -5.32 1.80 12.91
C ALA A 81 -4.39 1.70 14.12
N ASP A 82 -4.95 1.25 15.23
CA ASP A 82 -4.22 0.90 16.44
C ASP A 82 -3.68 -0.53 16.36
N ASP A 83 -3.10 -1.00 17.44
CA ASP A 83 -2.38 -2.26 17.59
C ASP A 83 -1.10 -2.36 16.76
N TYR A 84 -0.26 -3.32 17.11
CA TYR A 84 0.93 -3.65 16.34
C TYR A 84 0.53 -4.27 15.01
N PRO A 85 1.13 -3.87 13.88
CA PRO A 85 0.83 -4.51 12.60
C PRO A 85 1.18 -6.01 12.69
N SER A 86 0.19 -6.89 12.49
CA SER A 86 0.37 -8.33 12.61
C SER A 86 1.62 -8.77 11.84
N PHE A 87 2.58 -9.36 12.56
CA PHE A 87 3.89 -9.71 12.01
C PHE A 87 3.78 -10.92 11.07
N GLY A 88 4.48 -10.84 9.96
CA GLY A 88 4.51 -11.91 8.96
C GLY A 88 3.60 -11.66 7.76
N LEU A 89 4.00 -12.23 6.62
CA LEU A 89 3.32 -12.02 5.35
C LEU A 89 1.90 -12.60 5.34
N THR A 90 1.71 -13.77 5.94
CA THR A 90 0.44 -14.51 5.97
C THR A 90 -0.47 -14.13 7.13
N ALA A 91 0.00 -13.26 8.03
CA ALA A 91 -0.77 -12.86 9.19
C ALA A 91 -2.05 -12.12 8.80
N LYS A 92 -3.16 -12.44 9.45
CA LYS A 92 -4.43 -11.73 9.32
C LYS A 92 -4.40 -10.47 10.15
N ASP A 93 -5.15 -9.47 9.72
CA ASP A 93 -5.27 -8.19 10.39
C ASP A 93 -6.73 -7.78 10.41
N ASP A 94 -7.25 -7.42 11.58
CA ASP A 94 -8.67 -7.11 11.75
C ASP A 94 -9.03 -5.73 11.20
N HIS A 95 -8.05 -4.85 11.03
CA HIS A 95 -8.27 -3.47 10.58
C HIS A 95 -7.94 -3.25 9.11
N VAL A 96 -7.10 -4.11 8.52
CA VAL A 96 -6.59 -3.92 7.15
C VAL A 96 -6.86 -5.14 6.29
N SER A 97 -7.56 -4.95 5.19
CA SER A 97 -7.78 -6.00 4.20
C SER A 97 -7.39 -5.54 2.79
N LEU A 98 -6.80 -6.43 2.02
CA LEU A 98 -6.49 -6.25 0.60
C LEU A 98 -6.82 -7.54 -0.15
N GLU A 99 -7.68 -7.42 -1.17
CA GLU A 99 -7.99 -8.47 -2.12
C GLU A 99 -7.55 -8.06 -3.52
N VAL A 100 -6.71 -8.85 -4.15
CA VAL A 100 -6.23 -8.66 -5.51
C VAL A 100 -6.57 -9.91 -6.31
N PRO A 101 -7.40 -9.82 -7.37
CA PRO A 101 -7.70 -10.97 -8.20
C PRO A 101 -6.44 -11.41 -8.95
N TYR A 102 -6.23 -12.71 -9.03
CA TYR A 102 -5.15 -13.27 -9.83
C TYR A 102 -5.51 -13.15 -11.32
N PRO A 103 -4.63 -12.60 -12.18
CA PRO A 103 -4.88 -12.45 -13.60
C PRO A 103 -4.65 -13.78 -14.33
N GLU A 104 -5.55 -14.19 -15.19
CA GLU A 104 -5.38 -15.40 -16.01
C GLU A 104 -4.21 -15.28 -17.00
N SER A 105 -3.99 -14.08 -17.52
CA SER A 105 -2.88 -13.74 -18.41
C SER A 105 -2.49 -12.27 -18.29
N ILE A 106 -1.24 -11.97 -18.62
CA ILE A 106 -0.70 -10.61 -18.70
C ILE A 106 -0.24 -10.34 -20.13
N SER A 107 -0.63 -9.20 -20.66
CA SER A 107 -0.23 -8.78 -22.01
C SER A 107 1.26 -8.44 -22.05
N ARG A 108 2.02 -9.19 -22.87
CA ARG A 108 3.45 -8.94 -23.11
C ARG A 108 3.70 -7.57 -23.74
N GLY A 109 2.79 -7.11 -24.60
CA GLY A 109 2.87 -5.78 -25.22
C GLY A 109 2.74 -4.67 -24.19
N LEU A 110 1.75 -4.77 -23.27
CA LEU A 110 1.60 -3.83 -22.16
C LEU A 110 2.77 -3.89 -21.17
N LEU A 111 3.33 -5.08 -20.93
CA LEU A 111 4.51 -5.23 -20.08
C LEU A 111 5.69 -4.44 -20.66
N LEU A 112 6.01 -4.61 -21.94
CA LEU A 112 7.07 -3.86 -22.61
C LEU A 112 6.77 -2.36 -22.64
N LEU A 113 5.52 -1.98 -22.93
CA LEU A 113 5.10 -0.59 -22.89
C LEU A 113 5.35 0.05 -21.51
N ARG A 114 5.05 -0.67 -20.43
CA ARG A 114 5.30 -0.19 -19.03
C ARG A 114 6.79 -0.05 -18.74
N VAL A 115 7.62 -1.00 -19.20
CA VAL A 115 9.06 -0.95 -18.97
C VAL A 115 9.69 0.26 -19.66
N PHE A 116 9.35 0.49 -20.93
CA PHE A 116 9.99 1.58 -21.70
C PHE A 116 9.32 2.95 -21.49
N PHE A 117 8.02 2.99 -21.32
CA PHE A 117 7.25 4.25 -21.29
C PHE A 117 6.43 4.43 -20.01
N GLY A 118 6.36 3.44 -19.11
CA GLY A 118 5.54 3.49 -17.90
C GLY A 118 5.84 4.68 -17.00
N VAL A 119 7.10 5.14 -16.96
CA VAL A 119 7.46 6.36 -16.25
C VAL A 119 6.68 7.54 -16.79
N VAL A 120 6.61 7.70 -18.11
CA VAL A 120 6.00 8.88 -18.76
C VAL A 120 4.47 8.85 -18.68
N TYR A 121 3.83 7.72 -19.05
CA TYR A 121 2.37 7.71 -19.16
C TYR A 121 1.63 7.21 -17.88
N VAL A 122 2.36 6.61 -16.92
CA VAL A 122 1.79 6.18 -15.64
C VAL A 122 2.37 7.00 -14.49
N ILE A 123 3.70 6.88 -14.25
CA ILE A 123 4.30 7.47 -13.06
C ILE A 123 4.14 8.98 -13.04
N VAL A 124 4.52 9.69 -14.11
CA VAL A 124 4.47 11.16 -14.13
C VAL A 124 3.06 11.69 -13.83
N PRO A 125 1.98 11.30 -14.56
CA PRO A 125 0.64 11.85 -14.29
C PRO A 125 0.08 11.46 -12.93
N HIS A 126 0.28 10.20 -12.49
CA HIS A 126 -0.18 9.79 -11.17
C HIS A 126 0.64 10.43 -10.05
N PHE A 127 1.97 10.50 -10.21
CA PHE A 127 2.86 11.14 -9.25
C PHE A 127 2.49 12.60 -9.02
N PHE A 128 2.20 13.35 -10.08
CA PHE A 128 1.84 14.76 -9.93
C PHE A 128 0.64 14.96 -9.00
N ILE A 129 -0.42 14.18 -9.19
CA ILE A 129 -1.62 14.30 -8.34
C ILE A 129 -1.38 13.68 -6.94
N LEU A 130 -0.77 12.49 -6.88
CA LEU A 130 -0.46 11.83 -5.62
C LEU A 130 0.50 12.63 -4.74
N PHE A 131 1.43 13.37 -5.33
CA PHE A 131 2.35 14.25 -4.61
C PHE A 131 1.58 15.29 -3.77
N PHE A 132 0.62 15.99 -4.36
CA PHE A 132 -0.21 16.93 -3.61
C PHE A 132 -1.11 16.23 -2.59
N ARG A 133 -1.64 15.06 -2.94
CA ARG A 133 -2.42 14.27 -1.99
C ARG A 133 -1.59 13.79 -0.79
N VAL A 134 -0.34 13.41 -1.01
CA VAL A 134 0.57 12.98 0.08
C VAL A 134 0.94 14.16 0.97
N ILE A 135 1.26 15.33 0.39
CA ILE A 135 1.51 16.54 1.18
C ILE A 135 0.30 16.89 2.04
N TRP A 136 -0.89 16.96 1.45
CA TRP A 136 -2.11 17.24 2.20
C TRP A 136 -2.41 16.16 3.25
N GLY A 137 -2.23 14.88 2.87
CA GLY A 137 -2.37 13.75 3.78
C GLY A 137 -1.41 13.81 4.98
N SER A 138 -0.16 14.25 4.78
CA SER A 138 0.79 14.45 5.86
C SER A 138 0.34 15.53 6.85
N ILE A 139 -0.22 16.63 6.35
CA ILE A 139 -0.80 17.69 7.18
C ILE A 139 -1.99 17.12 7.99
N LEU A 140 -2.89 16.37 7.34
CA LEU A 140 -4.03 15.74 8.01
C LEU A 140 -3.58 14.74 9.08
N THR A 141 -2.56 13.92 8.79
CA THR A 141 -2.00 12.96 9.76
C THR A 141 -1.39 13.69 10.97
N PHE A 142 -0.66 14.78 10.72
CA PHE A 142 -0.11 15.62 11.79
C PHE A 142 -1.20 16.22 12.67
N LEU A 143 -2.24 16.81 12.07
CA LEU A 143 -3.37 17.38 12.82
C LEU A 143 -4.16 16.29 13.55
N ALA A 144 -4.36 15.12 12.92
CA ALA A 144 -5.04 13.99 13.53
C ALA A 144 -4.28 13.45 14.75
N TRP A 145 -2.95 13.54 14.78
CA TRP A 145 -2.16 13.18 15.94
C TRP A 145 -2.63 13.95 17.20
N PHE A 146 -2.82 15.25 17.09
CA PHE A 146 -3.36 16.06 18.21
C PHE A 146 -4.83 15.72 18.51
N MET A 147 -5.64 15.51 17.48
CA MET A 147 -7.04 15.10 17.68
C MET A 147 -7.14 13.79 18.46
N VAL A 148 -6.35 12.78 18.11
CA VAL A 148 -6.31 11.50 18.84
C VAL A 148 -5.76 11.70 20.26
N LEU A 149 -4.70 12.49 20.43
CA LEU A 149 -4.11 12.76 21.73
C LEU A 149 -5.12 13.38 22.71
N PHE A 150 -5.91 14.35 22.25
CA PHE A 150 -6.85 15.06 23.12
C PHE A 150 -8.24 14.41 23.19
N THR A 151 -8.74 13.89 22.06
CA THR A 151 -10.14 13.43 21.95
C THR A 151 -10.27 11.90 21.80
N LYS A 152 -9.17 11.16 21.56
CA LYS A 152 -9.16 9.74 21.17
C LYS A 152 -9.91 9.45 19.86
N ARG A 153 -10.18 10.46 19.04
CA ARG A 153 -10.96 10.32 17.80
C ARG A 153 -10.14 10.76 16.60
N PHE A 154 -10.18 9.96 15.54
CA PHE A 154 -9.66 10.34 14.23
C PHE A 154 -10.83 10.81 13.37
N PRO A 155 -10.79 12.01 12.75
CA PRO A 155 -11.89 12.49 11.91
C PRO A 155 -12.14 11.55 10.72
N ALA A 156 -13.40 11.10 10.53
CA ALA A 156 -13.74 10.11 9.51
C ALA A 156 -13.42 10.58 8.08
N SER A 157 -13.63 11.86 7.77
CA SER A 157 -13.30 12.43 6.46
C SER A 157 -11.80 12.43 6.16
N TRP A 158 -10.96 12.65 7.17
CA TRP A 158 -9.49 12.59 7.03
C TRP A 158 -9.01 11.15 6.86
N HIS A 159 -9.61 10.24 7.61
CA HIS A 159 -9.36 8.81 7.48
C HIS A 159 -9.67 8.34 6.04
N GLU A 160 -10.87 8.63 5.52
CA GLU A 160 -11.26 8.24 4.16
C GLU A 160 -10.34 8.87 3.09
N PHE A 161 -9.90 10.12 3.28
CA PHE A 161 -8.95 10.76 2.37
C PHE A 161 -7.61 10.01 2.33
N LEU A 162 -7.07 9.63 3.49
CA LEU A 162 -5.80 8.91 3.60
C LEU A 162 -5.92 7.49 3.04
N VAL A 163 -6.98 6.77 3.40
CA VAL A 163 -7.27 5.43 2.86
C VAL A 163 -7.42 5.48 1.34
N GLY A 164 -8.13 6.47 0.81
CA GLY A 164 -8.27 6.67 -0.62
C GLY A 164 -6.93 6.96 -1.33
N THR A 165 -6.01 7.66 -0.65
CA THR A 165 -4.66 7.91 -1.18
C THR A 165 -3.83 6.61 -1.22
N ILE A 166 -3.91 5.80 -0.16
CA ILE A 166 -3.26 4.48 -0.11
C ILE A 166 -3.84 3.57 -1.20
N ARG A 167 -5.17 3.54 -1.36
CA ARG A 167 -5.87 2.74 -2.37
C ARG A 167 -5.42 3.10 -3.79
N TRP A 168 -5.34 4.38 -4.10
CA TRP A 168 -4.87 4.84 -5.40
C TRP A 168 -3.40 4.44 -5.64
N ASN A 169 -2.52 4.72 -4.69
CA ASN A 169 -1.11 4.34 -4.81
C ASN A 169 -0.93 2.82 -4.98
N THR A 170 -1.71 2.00 -4.27
CA THR A 170 -1.69 0.54 -4.41
C THR A 170 -2.08 0.09 -5.83
N ARG A 171 -3.09 0.73 -6.46
CA ARG A 171 -3.45 0.42 -7.86
C ARG A 171 -2.32 0.74 -8.83
N VAL A 172 -1.65 1.88 -8.66
CA VAL A 172 -0.47 2.25 -9.48
C VAL A 172 0.63 1.22 -9.28
N THR A 173 0.89 0.81 -8.05
CA THR A 173 1.89 -0.22 -7.72
C THR A 173 1.57 -1.55 -8.39
N LEU A 174 0.33 -2.04 -8.30
CA LEU A 174 -0.09 -3.30 -8.93
C LEU A 174 0.09 -3.27 -10.45
N TYR A 175 -0.28 -2.16 -11.08
CA TYR A 175 -0.11 -1.97 -12.52
C TYR A 175 1.37 -1.96 -12.91
N MET A 176 2.20 -1.19 -12.22
CA MET A 176 3.63 -1.09 -12.52
C MET A 176 4.42 -2.36 -12.18
N SER A 177 3.93 -3.18 -11.24
CA SER A 177 4.50 -4.48 -10.90
C SER A 177 3.99 -5.64 -11.77
N PHE A 178 3.32 -5.36 -12.87
CA PHE A 178 2.79 -6.34 -13.84
C PHE A 178 1.76 -7.32 -13.24
N MET A 179 1.12 -6.96 -12.14
CA MET A 179 0.14 -7.81 -11.45
C MET A 179 -1.29 -7.65 -12.00
N THR A 180 -1.52 -6.68 -12.87
CA THR A 180 -2.78 -6.44 -13.59
C THR A 180 -2.52 -5.66 -14.86
N ASP A 181 -3.38 -5.85 -15.87
CA ASP A 181 -3.37 -5.04 -17.09
C ASP A 181 -4.34 -3.85 -17.04
N ASP A 182 -5.15 -3.76 -15.98
CA ASP A 182 -6.09 -2.66 -15.78
C ASP A 182 -5.34 -1.36 -15.43
N TYR A 183 -5.43 -0.37 -16.31
CA TYR A 183 -4.84 0.96 -16.06
C TYR A 183 -5.43 1.58 -14.78
N PRO A 184 -4.61 2.06 -13.85
CA PRO A 184 -5.11 2.64 -12.61
C PRO A 184 -5.92 3.91 -12.88
N PRO A 185 -7.19 3.98 -12.42
CA PRO A 185 -7.98 5.20 -12.59
C PRO A 185 -7.45 6.34 -11.73
N PHE A 186 -7.61 7.57 -12.19
CA PHE A 186 -7.33 8.79 -11.42
C PHE A 186 -8.41 9.01 -10.35
N SER A 187 -8.52 8.08 -9.41
CA SER A 187 -9.58 8.06 -8.40
C SER A 187 -9.09 7.47 -7.09
N SER A 188 -9.58 8.03 -5.99
CA SER A 188 -9.35 7.53 -4.63
C SER A 188 -10.43 6.56 -4.13
N LYS A 189 -11.48 6.34 -4.94
CA LYS A 189 -12.61 5.43 -4.62
C LYS A 189 -12.28 3.98 -4.91
#